data_8947fa01f40ea010b8504172b154a7a8
#
_entry.id   8947fa01f40ea010b8504172b154a7a8
#
_cell.length_a   1.000
_cell.length_b   1.000
_cell.length_c   1.000
_cell.angle_alpha   90.00
_cell.angle_beta   90.00
_cell.angle_gamma   90.00
#
_symmetry.space_group_name_H-M   'P 1'
#
loop_
_entity.id
_entity.type
_entity.pdbx_description
1 polymer ?
#
loop_
_entity_poly.entity_id
_entity_poly.type
_entity_poly.pdbx_seq_one_letter_code
_entity_poly.pdbx_strand_id
1 'polypeptide(L)'
;MIKLLFVFGLLLMPLMAHAQWYVGQASMAVNDDDYDDVRKKVIKQAIENASLQANSFVKIESTVTDGILSQSSSSIQSEHQISEIKILNESLKNDILTINVKVNLKSSLNCTKDRYLKQLIIAQFPLLTPAQATTGDVFSLPFHVVSRFKNELINQPNVFVEELIPEMVFRPEIDMDTVDLKAVKSISHSLNSQYQSQYLVFGYIRDIGLFNETTSSLLNKTTIPKRNFTIKVFMYDRISDSILVENEYHGEGDWSFDSFSRVDLANSLFWRSDYGKTIVDTLFNAAKDINETLSCEATKATVINKDDQYITINIGTLHGVNKGDVFQYIKLNSIALNHTVLSTLMPPTEPTLLKVVQVSNKISLLQAPLDADPNGMKQHQIDLYDVVTTLPQK
;
A
#
# COMPACT_ATOMS: atom_id res chain seq x y z
N MET A 1 10.30 -13.65 68.04
CA MET A 1 9.32 -13.61 66.95
C MET A 1 9.78 -12.53 65.97
N ILE A 2 10.55 -12.91 64.98
CA ILE A 2 11.11 -11.99 63.99
C ILE A 2 10.27 -12.12 62.72
N LYS A 3 9.56 -11.05 62.31
CA LYS A 3 8.80 -11.00 61.05
C LYS A 3 9.77 -10.66 59.92
N LEU A 4 9.99 -11.60 59.02
CA LEU A 4 10.73 -11.45 57.79
C LEU A 4 9.82 -10.75 56.73
N LEU A 5 10.11 -9.50 56.36
CA LEU A 5 9.45 -8.77 55.31
C LEU A 5 10.16 -9.12 53.98
N PHE A 6 9.50 -9.92 53.15
CA PHE A 6 9.93 -10.16 51.77
C PHE A 6 9.50 -8.98 50.89
N VAL A 7 10.44 -8.12 50.51
CA VAL A 7 10.24 -7.09 49.50
C VAL A 7 10.44 -7.73 48.14
N PHE A 8 9.34 -7.94 47.43
CA PHE A 8 9.31 -8.42 46.05
C PHE A 8 9.63 -7.22 45.14
N GLY A 9 10.91 -7.04 44.80
CA GLY A 9 11.38 -6.07 43.82
C GLY A 9 10.98 -6.52 42.41
N LEU A 10 9.90 -5.94 41.86
CA LEU A 10 9.50 -6.12 40.50
C LEU A 10 10.53 -5.44 39.59
N LEU A 11 11.43 -6.22 38.98
CA LEU A 11 12.39 -5.76 37.97
C LEU A 11 11.61 -5.36 36.74
N LEU A 12 11.34 -4.06 36.56
CA LEU A 12 10.97 -3.45 35.29
C LEU A 12 12.21 -3.53 34.36
N MET A 13 12.33 -4.62 33.60
CA MET A 13 13.24 -4.64 32.46
C MET A 13 12.65 -3.73 31.37
N PRO A 14 13.38 -2.69 30.92
CA PRO A 14 13.00 -1.95 29.75
C PRO A 14 13.03 -2.93 28.57
N LEU A 15 11.90 -3.11 27.87
CA LEU A 15 11.83 -3.75 26.55
C LEU A 15 12.64 -2.87 25.59
N MET A 16 13.93 -3.15 25.46
CA MET A 16 14.76 -2.56 24.42
C MET A 16 14.25 -3.09 23.09
N ALA A 17 13.61 -2.24 22.30
CA ALA A 17 13.35 -2.52 20.90
C ALA A 17 14.70 -2.75 20.19
N HIS A 18 15.05 -4.01 19.96
CA HIS A 18 16.29 -4.35 19.28
C HIS A 18 16.09 -4.10 17.79
N ALA A 19 16.80 -3.12 17.25
CA ALA A 19 16.95 -2.97 15.81
C ALA A 19 17.62 -4.25 15.27
N GLN A 20 16.91 -4.99 14.43
CA GLN A 20 17.39 -6.27 13.93
C GLN A 20 18.07 -6.07 12.58
N TRP A 21 19.35 -6.43 12.53
CA TRP A 21 20.19 -6.30 11.35
C TRP A 21 20.23 -7.62 10.58
N TYR A 22 19.99 -7.54 9.27
CA TYR A 22 20.08 -8.67 8.35
C TYR A 22 21.17 -8.44 7.31
N VAL A 23 21.83 -9.49 6.85
CA VAL A 23 22.91 -9.42 5.86
C VAL A 23 22.44 -10.10 4.58
N GLY A 24 22.50 -9.38 3.46
CA GLY A 24 22.20 -9.93 2.15
C GLY A 24 23.39 -9.79 1.21
N GLN A 25 23.50 -10.72 0.28
CA GLN A 25 24.52 -10.73 -0.76
C GLN A 25 23.86 -10.94 -2.11
N ALA A 26 24.36 -10.25 -3.13
CA ALA A 26 24.04 -10.52 -4.53
C ALA A 26 25.28 -10.40 -5.41
N SER A 27 25.21 -11.03 -6.59
CA SER A 27 26.30 -10.99 -7.58
C SER A 27 25.70 -10.93 -8.99
N MET A 28 26.32 -10.14 -9.87
CA MET A 28 25.92 -10.03 -11.29
C MET A 28 27.15 -9.82 -12.16
N ALA A 29 27.13 -10.35 -13.37
CA ALA A 29 28.19 -10.13 -14.34
C ALA A 29 28.13 -8.69 -14.87
N VAL A 30 29.30 -8.04 -14.94
CA VAL A 30 29.50 -6.73 -15.57
C VAL A 30 30.03 -7.02 -16.96
N ASN A 31 29.12 -7.15 -17.94
CA ASN A 31 29.49 -7.32 -19.34
C ASN A 31 29.71 -5.93 -19.97
N ASP A 32 29.23 -5.69 -21.17
CA ASP A 32 29.28 -4.38 -21.83
C ASP A 32 28.31 -3.32 -21.24
N ASP A 33 27.64 -3.65 -20.15
CA ASP A 33 26.76 -2.75 -19.41
C ASP A 33 27.54 -1.72 -18.59
N ASP A 34 26.95 -0.54 -18.37
CA ASP A 34 27.49 0.48 -17.49
C ASP A 34 27.62 -0.08 -16.04
N TYR A 35 28.84 -0.04 -15.52
CA TYR A 35 29.18 -0.49 -14.15
C TYR A 35 28.21 0.06 -13.10
N ASP A 36 27.85 1.34 -13.20
CA ASP A 36 26.96 2.00 -12.24
C ASP A 36 25.55 1.43 -12.28
N ASP A 37 25.05 1.02 -13.43
CA ASP A 37 23.74 0.40 -13.58
C ASP A 37 23.74 -1.04 -13.03
N VAL A 38 24.80 -1.81 -13.30
CA VAL A 38 24.96 -3.15 -12.72
C VAL A 38 25.08 -3.06 -11.20
N ARG A 39 25.86 -2.09 -10.71
CA ARG A 39 26.04 -1.86 -9.26
C ARG A 39 24.71 -1.57 -8.55
N LYS A 40 23.86 -0.71 -9.13
CA LYS A 40 22.52 -0.41 -8.60
C LYS A 40 21.66 -1.67 -8.54
N LYS A 41 21.65 -2.48 -9.60
CA LYS A 41 20.89 -3.75 -9.66
C LYS A 41 21.35 -4.74 -8.59
N VAL A 42 22.68 -4.90 -8.42
CA VAL A 42 23.28 -5.81 -7.42
C VAL A 42 22.96 -5.34 -5.99
N ILE A 43 23.08 -4.05 -5.70
CA ILE A 43 22.69 -3.50 -4.39
C ILE A 43 21.22 -3.79 -4.09
N LYS A 44 20.34 -3.51 -5.05
CA LYS A 44 18.91 -3.78 -4.93
C LYS A 44 18.65 -5.25 -4.58
N GLN A 45 19.20 -6.16 -5.33
CA GLN A 45 19.03 -7.60 -5.10
C GLN A 45 19.64 -8.08 -3.76
N ALA A 46 20.76 -7.50 -3.35
CA ALA A 46 21.36 -7.80 -2.03
C ALA A 46 20.45 -7.36 -0.87
N ILE A 47 19.78 -6.21 -1.00
CA ILE A 47 18.80 -5.73 0.00
C ILE A 47 17.55 -6.63 0.01
N GLU A 48 17.06 -7.03 -1.14
CA GLU A 48 15.94 -7.98 -1.26
C GLU A 48 16.31 -9.31 -0.56
N ASN A 49 17.51 -9.84 -0.80
CA ASN A 49 17.99 -11.06 -0.16
C ASN A 49 18.15 -10.93 1.38
N ALA A 50 18.57 -9.76 1.88
CA ALA A 50 18.62 -9.48 3.32
C ALA A 50 17.20 -9.48 3.92
N SER A 51 16.24 -8.92 3.20
CA SER A 51 14.86 -8.79 3.64
C SER A 51 14.12 -10.14 3.69
N LEU A 52 14.45 -11.05 2.77
CA LEU A 52 13.93 -12.42 2.78
C LEU A 52 14.31 -13.19 4.06
N GLN A 53 15.48 -12.93 4.65
CA GLN A 53 15.87 -13.55 5.91
C GLN A 53 15.01 -13.09 7.10
N ALA A 54 14.35 -11.95 6.97
CA ALA A 54 13.41 -11.44 7.95
C ALA A 54 11.97 -11.92 7.72
N ASN A 55 11.74 -12.88 6.82
CA ASN A 55 10.42 -13.24 6.28
C ASN A 55 9.67 -12.02 5.70
N SER A 56 10.43 -11.10 5.12
CA SER A 56 9.93 -9.83 4.61
C SER A 56 10.27 -9.70 3.14
N PHE A 57 9.28 -9.37 2.31
CA PHE A 57 9.54 -8.97 0.92
C PHE A 57 9.69 -7.45 0.88
N VAL A 58 10.84 -6.97 0.45
CA VAL A 58 11.10 -5.54 0.22
C VAL A 58 11.43 -5.35 -1.25
N LYS A 59 10.57 -4.66 -1.99
CA LYS A 59 10.85 -4.22 -3.35
C LYS A 59 11.39 -2.79 -3.29
N ILE A 60 12.59 -2.57 -3.82
CA ILE A 60 13.23 -1.26 -3.81
C ILE A 60 13.11 -0.65 -5.19
N GLU A 61 12.39 0.46 -5.29
CA GLU A 61 12.28 1.25 -6.52
C GLU A 61 13.18 2.49 -6.54
N SER A 62 13.88 2.79 -5.44
CA SER A 62 14.72 3.99 -5.35
C SER A 62 16.15 3.79 -5.79
N THR A 63 16.71 4.80 -6.45
CA THR A 63 18.12 4.88 -6.84
C THR A 63 18.99 5.08 -5.61
N VAL A 64 19.91 4.16 -5.37
CA VAL A 64 20.96 4.32 -4.37
C VAL A 64 22.08 5.14 -5.00
N THR A 65 22.28 6.37 -4.55
CA THR A 65 23.40 7.21 -4.93
C THR A 65 24.35 7.30 -3.74
N ASP A 66 25.63 6.93 -3.94
CA ASP A 66 26.71 7.00 -2.93
C ASP A 66 26.46 6.27 -1.59
N GLY A 67 25.73 5.15 -1.62
CA GLY A 67 25.46 4.36 -0.40
C GLY A 67 24.44 4.99 0.54
N ILE A 68 23.84 6.11 0.16
CA ILE A 68 22.76 6.77 0.87
C ILE A 68 21.47 6.55 0.07
N LEU A 69 20.47 5.93 0.69
CA LEU A 69 19.10 5.96 0.17
C LEU A 69 18.64 7.41 0.18
N SER A 70 18.50 8.03 -0.99
CA SER A 70 17.74 9.26 -1.08
C SER A 70 16.30 8.91 -0.70
N GLN A 71 15.72 9.66 0.25
CA GLN A 71 14.36 9.45 0.77
C GLN A 71 13.30 9.70 -0.30
N SER A 72 13.20 8.81 -1.26
CA SER A 72 12.07 8.80 -2.19
C SER A 72 11.60 7.37 -2.35
N SER A 73 10.45 7.09 -1.74
CA SER A 73 9.57 5.95 -2.00
C SER A 73 10.25 4.57 -2.06
N SER A 74 10.60 4.02 -0.90
CA SER A 74 10.66 2.57 -0.77
C SER A 74 9.24 2.07 -0.52
N SER A 75 8.60 1.45 -1.51
CA SER A 75 7.42 0.65 -1.26
C SER A 75 7.85 -0.60 -0.50
N ILE A 76 7.39 -0.69 0.74
CA ILE A 76 7.76 -1.77 1.64
C ILE A 76 6.57 -2.69 1.75
N GLN A 77 6.78 -3.91 1.34
CA GLN A 77 5.85 -5.00 1.56
C GLN A 77 6.38 -5.89 2.66
N SER A 78 6.06 -5.55 3.89
CA SER A 78 6.21 -6.47 5.02
C SER A 78 5.99 -5.75 6.34
N GLU A 79 5.92 -6.51 7.41
CA GLU A 79 5.89 -6.03 8.80
C GLU A 79 7.13 -5.19 9.21
N HIS A 80 8.04 -4.87 8.26
CA HIS A 80 9.32 -4.24 8.57
C HIS A 80 9.67 -3.12 7.58
N GLN A 81 10.03 -1.95 8.10
CA GLN A 81 10.55 -0.82 7.33
C GLN A 81 12.08 -0.81 7.34
N ILE A 82 12.71 -0.58 6.18
CA ILE A 82 14.16 -0.34 6.13
C ILE A 82 14.46 1.00 6.77
N SER A 83 15.20 0.98 7.89
CA SER A 83 15.61 2.19 8.57
C SER A 83 17.05 2.62 8.22
N GLU A 84 17.89 1.67 7.84
CA GLU A 84 19.29 1.93 7.53
C GLU A 84 19.87 0.81 6.65
N ILE A 85 20.70 1.18 5.67
CA ILE A 85 21.43 0.25 4.82
C ILE A 85 22.92 0.59 4.92
N LYS A 86 23.75 -0.45 5.06
CA LYS A 86 25.22 -0.34 5.02
C LYS A 86 25.79 -1.32 4.03
N ILE A 87 26.60 -0.86 3.08
CA ILE A 87 27.40 -1.74 2.22
C ILE A 87 28.60 -2.21 3.08
N LEU A 88 28.68 -3.52 3.27
CA LEU A 88 29.76 -4.14 4.06
C LEU A 88 30.99 -4.40 3.21
N ASN A 89 30.79 -4.87 1.99
CA ASN A 89 31.86 -5.24 1.07
C ASN A 89 31.36 -5.18 -0.37
N GLU A 90 32.23 -4.73 -1.26
CA GLU A 90 32.04 -4.68 -2.71
C GLU A 90 33.27 -5.25 -3.37
N SER A 91 33.14 -6.23 -4.26
CA SER A 91 34.27 -6.85 -4.95
C SER A 91 33.93 -7.21 -6.38
N LEU A 92 34.81 -6.84 -7.31
CA LEU A 92 34.75 -7.24 -8.71
C LEU A 92 35.85 -8.29 -8.97
N LYS A 93 35.45 -9.51 -9.36
CA LYS A 93 36.37 -10.60 -9.71
C LYS A 93 35.86 -11.32 -10.94
N ASN A 94 36.70 -11.48 -11.95
CA ASN A 94 36.36 -12.14 -13.21
C ASN A 94 35.05 -11.59 -13.83
N ASP A 95 34.94 -10.27 -13.88
CA ASP A 95 33.78 -9.52 -14.38
C ASP A 95 32.45 -9.80 -13.62
N ILE A 96 32.55 -10.40 -12.42
CA ILE A 96 31.40 -10.58 -11.53
C ILE A 96 31.52 -9.59 -10.35
N LEU A 97 30.55 -8.66 -10.28
CA LEU A 97 30.40 -7.75 -9.18
C LEU A 97 29.58 -8.43 -8.07
N THR A 98 30.18 -8.53 -6.88
CA THR A 98 29.54 -9.07 -5.67
C THR A 98 29.45 -7.99 -4.61
N ILE A 99 28.25 -7.78 -4.07
CA ILE A 99 28.01 -6.78 -3.02
C ILE A 99 27.32 -7.46 -1.83
N ASN A 100 27.84 -7.18 -0.63
CA ASN A 100 27.25 -7.55 0.64
C ASN A 100 26.70 -6.31 1.31
N VAL A 101 25.43 -6.35 1.73
CA VAL A 101 24.77 -5.27 2.45
C VAL A 101 24.31 -5.74 3.82
N LYS A 102 24.25 -4.81 4.76
CA LYS A 102 23.59 -4.99 6.05
C LYS A 102 22.41 -4.04 6.13
N VAL A 103 21.23 -4.60 6.37
CA VAL A 103 19.97 -3.87 6.37
C VAL A 103 19.39 -3.89 7.79
N ASN A 104 19.04 -2.73 8.29
CA ASN A 104 18.32 -2.59 9.55
C ASN A 104 16.84 -2.49 9.26
N LEU A 105 16.10 -3.50 9.67
CA LEU A 105 14.65 -3.56 9.52
C LEU A 105 13.99 -3.20 10.86
N LYS A 106 13.15 -2.17 10.83
CA LYS A 106 12.26 -1.86 11.96
C LYS A 106 10.95 -2.59 11.77
N SER A 107 10.51 -3.30 12.81
CA SER A 107 9.16 -3.85 12.80
C SER A 107 8.13 -2.73 12.71
N SER A 108 7.18 -2.86 11.82
CA SER A 108 6.04 -1.94 11.66
C SER A 108 5.09 -1.98 12.88
N LEU A 109 5.33 -2.91 13.83
CA LEU A 109 4.55 -3.04 15.06
C LEU A 109 4.54 -1.77 15.93
N ASN A 110 5.39 -0.79 15.64
CA ASN A 110 5.46 0.50 16.36
C ASN A 110 4.84 1.67 15.59
N CYS A 111 4.06 1.44 14.55
CA CYS A 111 3.36 2.53 13.91
C CYS A 111 2.23 3.06 14.83
N THR A 112 2.16 4.36 14.98
CA THR A 112 1.09 5.02 15.73
C THR A 112 -0.21 4.89 14.95
N LYS A 113 -1.01 3.89 15.31
CA LYS A 113 -2.33 3.68 14.71
C LYS A 113 -3.26 4.80 15.16
N ASP A 114 -3.79 5.56 14.21
CA ASP A 114 -4.92 6.41 14.51
C ASP A 114 -6.25 5.64 14.34
N ARG A 115 -7.33 6.20 14.89
CA ARG A 115 -8.66 5.56 14.90
C ARG A 115 -9.48 5.81 13.64
N TYR A 116 -8.98 6.63 12.72
CA TYR A 116 -9.77 7.08 11.59
C TYR A 116 -9.62 6.15 10.39
N LEU A 117 -10.73 5.96 9.67
CA LEU A 117 -10.72 5.16 8.45
C LEU A 117 -10.13 5.94 7.29
N LYS A 118 -9.28 5.30 6.51
CA LYS A 118 -8.62 5.86 5.33
C LYS A 118 -9.51 5.66 4.11
N GLN A 119 -9.82 6.77 3.45
CA GLN A 119 -10.72 6.80 2.31
C GLN A 119 -10.02 6.38 1.02
N LEU A 120 -10.56 5.37 0.35
CA LEU A 120 -10.06 4.90 -0.93
C LEU A 120 -11.17 4.69 -1.97
N ILE A 121 -10.78 4.76 -3.24
CA ILE A 121 -11.56 4.32 -4.39
C ILE A 121 -10.89 3.12 -5.05
N ILE A 122 -11.67 2.30 -5.73
CA ILE A 122 -11.19 1.08 -6.38
C ILE A 122 -11.48 1.19 -7.88
N ALA A 123 -10.44 0.96 -8.71
CA ALA A 123 -10.58 0.82 -10.15
C ALA A 123 -10.83 -0.64 -10.57
N GLN A 124 -11.20 -0.86 -11.81
CA GLN A 124 -11.38 -2.19 -12.39
C GLN A 124 -10.04 -2.92 -12.52
N PHE A 125 -10.07 -4.24 -12.33
CA PHE A 125 -8.91 -5.13 -12.54
C PHE A 125 -9.07 -5.88 -13.86
N PRO A 126 -8.53 -5.38 -14.98
CA PRO A 126 -8.66 -6.05 -16.27
C PRO A 126 -7.90 -7.38 -16.30
N LEU A 127 -8.38 -8.31 -17.12
CA LEU A 127 -7.65 -9.53 -17.45
C LEU A 127 -6.64 -9.20 -18.57
N LEU A 128 -5.35 -9.48 -18.34
CA LEU A 128 -4.30 -9.19 -19.33
C LEU A 128 -4.36 -10.11 -20.55
N THR A 129 -4.70 -11.38 -20.32
CA THR A 129 -4.79 -12.41 -21.36
C THR A 129 -6.22 -12.93 -21.50
N PRO A 130 -7.11 -12.21 -22.24
CA PRO A 130 -8.53 -12.60 -22.34
C PRO A 130 -8.76 -14.01 -22.90
N ALA A 131 -7.85 -14.53 -23.72
CA ALA A 131 -7.92 -15.90 -24.23
C ALA A 131 -8.00 -16.97 -23.14
N GLN A 132 -7.44 -16.72 -21.96
CA GLN A 132 -7.52 -17.65 -20.82
C GLN A 132 -8.94 -17.77 -20.25
N ALA A 133 -9.83 -16.81 -20.52
CA ALA A 133 -11.22 -16.83 -20.07
C ALA A 133 -12.13 -17.73 -20.94
N THR A 134 -11.64 -18.22 -22.09
CA THR A 134 -12.42 -19.01 -23.04
C THR A 134 -12.95 -20.31 -22.40
N THR A 135 -12.10 -21.01 -21.65
CA THR A 135 -12.55 -22.20 -20.93
C THR A 135 -13.44 -21.78 -19.75
N GLY A 136 -14.68 -22.26 -19.75
CA GLY A 136 -15.70 -21.93 -18.78
C GLY A 136 -16.45 -20.62 -19.09
N ASP A 137 -16.12 -19.92 -20.20
CA ASP A 137 -16.74 -18.63 -20.60
C ASP A 137 -16.74 -17.58 -19.46
N VAL A 138 -15.57 -17.43 -18.80
CA VAL A 138 -15.41 -16.58 -17.61
C VAL A 138 -14.98 -15.15 -17.92
N PHE A 139 -15.34 -14.59 -19.06
CA PHE A 139 -14.95 -13.23 -19.47
C PHE A 139 -15.42 -12.12 -18.51
N SER A 140 -16.49 -12.36 -17.76
CA SER A 140 -16.99 -11.43 -16.75
C SER A 140 -16.27 -11.55 -15.37
N LEU A 141 -15.29 -12.45 -15.25
CA LEU A 141 -14.55 -12.66 -13.99
C LEU A 141 -13.93 -11.36 -13.43
N PRO A 142 -13.33 -10.47 -14.24
CA PRO A 142 -12.82 -9.18 -13.75
C PRO A 142 -13.82 -8.35 -12.94
N PHE A 143 -15.05 -8.27 -13.40
CA PHE A 143 -16.13 -7.56 -12.70
C PHE A 143 -16.46 -8.20 -11.34
N HIS A 144 -16.57 -9.52 -11.31
CA HIS A 144 -16.85 -10.26 -10.07
C HIS A 144 -15.68 -10.20 -9.08
N VAL A 145 -14.43 -10.27 -9.57
CA VAL A 145 -13.21 -10.15 -8.77
C VAL A 145 -13.18 -8.81 -8.04
N VAL A 146 -13.32 -7.70 -8.76
CA VAL A 146 -13.24 -6.38 -8.13
C VAL A 146 -14.40 -6.12 -7.17
N SER A 147 -15.59 -6.63 -7.47
CA SER A 147 -16.75 -6.57 -6.57
C SER A 147 -16.50 -7.35 -5.26
N ARG A 148 -15.88 -8.52 -5.35
CA ARG A 148 -15.47 -9.31 -4.18
C ARG A 148 -14.38 -8.60 -3.40
N PHE A 149 -13.37 -8.08 -4.10
CA PHE A 149 -12.28 -7.34 -3.48
C PHE A 149 -12.78 -6.11 -2.70
N LYS A 150 -13.74 -5.37 -3.26
CA LYS A 150 -14.43 -4.30 -2.53
C LYS A 150 -15.02 -4.80 -1.19
N ASN A 151 -15.68 -5.96 -1.19
CA ASN A 151 -16.26 -6.53 0.03
C ASN A 151 -15.17 -6.92 1.05
N GLU A 152 -14.04 -7.49 0.62
CA GLU A 152 -12.93 -7.80 1.51
C GLU A 152 -12.31 -6.53 2.11
N LEU A 153 -12.19 -5.45 1.33
CA LEU A 153 -11.70 -4.15 1.80
C LEU A 153 -12.65 -3.48 2.79
N ILE A 154 -13.97 -3.50 2.54
CA ILE A 154 -14.98 -2.93 3.46
C ILE A 154 -14.93 -3.61 4.84
N ASN A 155 -14.56 -4.88 4.89
CA ASN A 155 -14.43 -5.61 6.14
C ASN A 155 -13.13 -5.31 6.91
N GLN A 156 -12.22 -4.51 6.35
CA GLN A 156 -10.97 -4.15 7.01
C GLN A 156 -11.14 -2.96 7.97
N PRO A 157 -10.50 -2.99 9.16
CA PRO A 157 -10.77 -2.02 10.23
C PRO A 157 -10.28 -0.59 9.98
N ASN A 158 -9.32 -0.38 9.06
CA ASN A 158 -8.76 0.95 8.78
C ASN A 158 -9.19 1.53 7.44
N VAL A 159 -10.11 0.87 6.74
CA VAL A 159 -10.49 1.17 5.36
C VAL A 159 -11.91 1.74 5.29
N PHE A 160 -12.08 2.82 4.53
CA PHE A 160 -13.37 3.31 4.06
C PHE A 160 -13.38 3.31 2.54
N VAL A 161 -14.15 2.42 1.93
CA VAL A 161 -14.32 2.37 0.48
C VAL A 161 -15.38 3.39 0.06
N GLU A 162 -14.94 4.49 -0.57
CA GLU A 162 -15.84 5.53 -1.06
C GLU A 162 -16.64 5.04 -2.28
N GLU A 163 -15.93 4.49 -3.28
CA GLU A 163 -16.56 4.06 -4.53
C GLU A 163 -15.74 2.98 -5.23
N LEU A 164 -16.44 2.18 -6.04
CA LEU A 164 -15.86 1.30 -7.06
C LEU A 164 -16.18 1.89 -8.42
N ILE A 165 -15.16 2.15 -9.23
CA ILE A 165 -15.27 2.77 -10.56
C ILE A 165 -14.92 1.72 -11.63
N PRO A 166 -15.91 0.97 -12.11
CA PRO A 166 -15.70 -0.17 -13.00
C PRO A 166 -15.21 0.24 -14.41
N GLU A 167 -15.43 1.48 -14.81
CA GLU A 167 -15.01 2.00 -16.12
C GLU A 167 -13.53 2.40 -16.12
N MET A 168 -12.93 2.55 -14.94
CA MET A 168 -11.53 2.93 -14.81
C MET A 168 -10.65 1.70 -14.86
N VAL A 169 -9.76 1.67 -15.85
CA VAL A 169 -8.87 0.55 -16.12
C VAL A 169 -7.43 1.05 -16.24
N PHE A 170 -6.54 0.46 -15.48
CA PHE A 170 -5.10 0.62 -15.63
C PHE A 170 -4.51 -0.67 -16.19
N ARG A 171 -3.68 -0.56 -17.22
CA ARG A 171 -2.97 -1.69 -17.82
C ARG A 171 -1.47 -1.46 -17.67
N PRO A 172 -0.68 -2.52 -17.46
CA PRO A 172 0.77 -2.40 -17.53
C PRO A 172 1.20 -1.96 -18.94
N GLU A 173 2.33 -1.29 -19.03
CA GLU A 173 2.98 -1.05 -20.31
C GLU A 173 3.39 -2.39 -20.94
N ILE A 174 3.37 -2.44 -22.28
CA ILE A 174 3.76 -3.64 -23.03
C ILE A 174 5.22 -3.95 -22.66
N ASP A 175 5.46 -5.21 -22.28
CA ASP A 175 6.77 -5.74 -21.86
C ASP A 175 7.32 -5.21 -20.51
N MET A 176 6.58 -4.36 -19.81
CA MET A 176 6.92 -3.90 -18.47
C MET A 176 5.88 -4.34 -17.46
N ASP A 177 6.35 -4.88 -16.33
CA ASP A 177 5.49 -5.27 -15.21
C ASP A 177 5.04 -4.07 -14.36
N THR A 178 5.22 -2.87 -14.89
CA THR A 178 4.98 -1.59 -14.25
C THR A 178 3.85 -0.84 -14.95
N VAL A 179 3.16 -0.01 -14.20
CA VAL A 179 2.10 0.87 -14.71
C VAL A 179 2.67 2.27 -14.91
N ASP A 180 2.25 2.96 -15.99
CA ASP A 180 2.63 4.36 -16.21
C ASP A 180 2.15 5.25 -15.05
N LEU A 181 3.07 5.61 -14.16
CA LEU A 181 2.78 6.47 -13.01
C LEU A 181 2.27 7.85 -13.41
N LYS A 182 2.63 8.38 -14.58
CA LYS A 182 2.12 9.68 -15.07
C LYS A 182 0.65 9.57 -15.42
N ALA A 183 0.24 8.46 -16.05
CA ALA A 183 -1.16 8.19 -16.33
C ALA A 183 -1.95 8.00 -15.04
N VAL A 184 -1.44 7.21 -14.08
CA VAL A 184 -2.06 7.02 -12.76
C VAL A 184 -2.25 8.34 -12.04
N LYS A 185 -1.22 9.19 -11.99
CA LYS A 185 -1.26 10.52 -11.40
C LYS A 185 -2.33 11.40 -12.06
N SER A 186 -2.30 11.52 -13.37
CA SER A 186 -3.23 12.36 -14.14
C SER A 186 -4.68 11.94 -13.91
N ILE A 187 -4.97 10.65 -13.97
CA ILE A 187 -6.32 10.09 -13.73
C ILE A 187 -6.73 10.30 -12.29
N SER A 188 -5.86 9.98 -11.33
CA SER A 188 -6.13 10.12 -9.90
C SER A 188 -6.45 11.59 -9.52
N HIS A 189 -5.71 12.55 -10.06
CA HIS A 189 -5.99 13.97 -9.84
C HIS A 189 -7.31 14.43 -10.48
N SER A 190 -7.67 13.92 -11.66
CA SER A 190 -8.97 14.24 -12.28
C SER A 190 -10.17 13.72 -11.47
N LEU A 191 -10.03 12.60 -10.77
CA LEU A 191 -11.06 12.03 -9.92
C LEU A 191 -11.25 12.76 -8.60
N ASN A 192 -10.25 13.54 -8.16
CA ASN A 192 -10.32 14.25 -6.90
C ASN A 192 -11.53 15.21 -6.82
N SER A 193 -11.89 15.85 -7.92
CA SER A 193 -13.03 16.75 -7.97
C SER A 193 -14.36 16.03 -7.72
N GLN A 194 -14.43 14.72 -8.05
CA GLN A 194 -15.66 13.93 -7.94
C GLN A 194 -15.72 13.10 -6.64
N TYR A 195 -14.63 12.43 -6.26
CA TYR A 195 -14.63 11.47 -5.16
C TYR A 195 -13.85 11.92 -3.93
N GLN A 196 -12.98 12.90 -4.06
CA GLN A 196 -12.16 13.49 -2.99
C GLN A 196 -11.38 12.47 -2.14
N SER A 197 -11.14 11.27 -2.69
CA SER A 197 -10.49 10.18 -1.99
C SER A 197 -8.96 10.34 -2.02
N GLN A 198 -8.29 10.03 -0.91
CA GLN A 198 -6.83 10.08 -0.82
C GLN A 198 -6.19 8.95 -1.59
N TYR A 199 -6.70 7.73 -1.45
CA TYR A 199 -6.08 6.53 -2.01
C TYR A 199 -6.84 6.01 -3.22
N LEU A 200 -6.09 5.57 -4.23
CA LEU A 200 -6.59 4.86 -5.40
C LEU A 200 -6.01 3.44 -5.38
N VAL A 201 -6.89 2.45 -5.31
CA VAL A 201 -6.53 1.03 -5.46
C VAL A 201 -6.87 0.57 -6.87
N PHE A 202 -5.90 0.00 -7.55
CA PHE A 202 -6.05 -0.52 -8.90
C PHE A 202 -5.16 -1.74 -9.11
N GLY A 203 -5.31 -2.43 -10.22
CA GLY A 203 -4.53 -3.63 -10.49
C GLY A 203 -4.97 -4.32 -11.76
N TYR A 204 -4.48 -5.51 -11.98
CA TYR A 204 -4.87 -6.36 -13.09
C TYR A 204 -4.79 -7.84 -12.72
N ILE A 205 -5.61 -8.65 -13.40
CA ILE A 205 -5.53 -10.10 -13.34
C ILE A 205 -4.50 -10.55 -14.38
N ARG A 206 -3.36 -11.06 -13.89
CA ARG A 206 -2.24 -11.47 -14.74
C ARG A 206 -2.48 -12.82 -15.38
N ASP A 207 -2.93 -13.79 -14.58
CA ASP A 207 -3.06 -15.18 -15.04
C ASP A 207 -4.28 -15.86 -14.42
N ILE A 208 -5.05 -16.53 -15.29
CA ILE A 208 -6.11 -17.48 -14.94
C ILE A 208 -5.99 -18.74 -15.79
N GLY A 209 -4.76 -19.10 -16.19
CA GLY A 209 -4.47 -20.25 -17.04
C GLY A 209 -4.85 -21.58 -16.39
N LEU A 210 -5.27 -22.52 -17.22
CA LEU A 210 -5.53 -23.91 -16.83
C LEU A 210 -4.30 -24.76 -17.05
N PHE A 211 -4.05 -25.66 -16.11
CA PHE A 211 -3.02 -26.69 -16.23
C PHE A 211 -3.49 -28.00 -15.59
N ASN A 212 -2.78 -29.09 -15.86
CA ASN A 212 -3.10 -30.36 -15.30
C ASN A 212 -2.02 -30.81 -14.31
N GLU A 213 -2.43 -31.03 -13.07
CA GLU A 213 -1.59 -31.67 -12.08
C GLU A 213 -1.77 -33.18 -12.16
N THR A 214 -0.65 -33.90 -12.35
CA THR A 214 -0.67 -35.35 -12.42
C THR A 214 0.05 -35.95 -11.22
N THR A 215 -0.70 -36.63 -10.37
CA THR A 215 -0.16 -37.38 -9.24
C THR A 215 -0.09 -38.85 -9.62
N SER A 216 1.12 -39.42 -9.58
CA SER A 216 1.35 -40.87 -9.85
C SER A 216 1.64 -41.60 -8.55
N SER A 217 0.83 -42.59 -8.24
CA SER A 217 1.07 -43.60 -7.21
C SER A 217 1.43 -44.93 -7.88
N LEU A 218 1.98 -45.87 -7.13
CA LEU A 218 2.41 -47.15 -7.63
C LEU A 218 1.32 -47.94 -8.42
N LEU A 219 0.05 -47.62 -8.23
CA LEU A 219 -1.09 -48.33 -8.81
C LEU A 219 -2.02 -47.43 -9.64
N ASN A 220 -1.95 -46.11 -9.49
CA ASN A 220 -2.89 -45.18 -10.17
C ASN A 220 -2.20 -43.90 -10.57
N LYS A 221 -2.58 -43.40 -11.77
CA LYS A 221 -2.24 -42.09 -12.25
C LYS A 221 -3.53 -41.27 -12.28
N THR A 222 -3.61 -40.22 -11.43
CA THR A 222 -4.76 -39.31 -11.38
C THR A 222 -4.32 -37.96 -11.91
N THR A 223 -5.09 -37.40 -12.85
CA THR A 223 -4.88 -36.05 -13.41
C THR A 223 -6.03 -35.18 -12.98
N ILE A 224 -5.73 -34.08 -12.31
CA ILE A 224 -6.70 -33.09 -11.83
C ILE A 224 -6.46 -31.77 -12.58
N PRO A 225 -7.46 -31.21 -13.28
CA PRO A 225 -7.34 -29.88 -13.86
C PRO A 225 -7.32 -28.84 -12.76
N LYS A 226 -6.33 -27.97 -12.78
CA LYS A 226 -6.20 -26.81 -11.87
C LYS A 226 -6.19 -25.51 -12.65
N ARG A 227 -6.56 -24.45 -11.99
CA ARG A 227 -6.57 -23.11 -12.57
C ARG A 227 -5.82 -22.14 -11.69
N ASN A 228 -4.93 -21.35 -12.30
CA ASN A 228 -4.21 -20.27 -11.65
C ASN A 228 -5.14 -19.08 -11.38
N PHE A 229 -4.83 -18.34 -10.35
CA PHE A 229 -5.34 -17.00 -10.13
C PHE A 229 -4.21 -16.12 -9.64
N THR A 230 -3.72 -15.24 -10.51
CA THR A 230 -2.65 -14.29 -10.17
C THR A 230 -3.15 -12.88 -10.42
N ILE A 231 -3.06 -12.03 -9.39
CA ILE A 231 -3.40 -10.61 -9.48
C ILE A 231 -2.22 -9.77 -9.04
N LYS A 232 -2.04 -8.62 -9.70
CA LYS A 232 -1.15 -7.57 -9.24
C LYS A 232 -1.99 -6.40 -8.76
N VAL A 233 -1.72 -5.91 -7.56
CA VAL A 233 -2.48 -4.86 -6.88
C VAL A 233 -1.56 -3.70 -6.54
N PHE A 234 -2.04 -2.49 -6.80
CA PHE A 234 -1.37 -1.24 -6.48
C PHE A 234 -2.27 -0.39 -5.59
N MET A 235 -1.66 0.35 -4.68
CA MET A 235 -2.31 1.44 -3.95
C MET A 235 -1.49 2.71 -4.09
N TYR A 236 -2.08 3.74 -4.67
CA TYR A 236 -1.48 5.04 -4.89
C TYR A 236 -2.01 6.05 -3.89
N ASP A 237 -1.11 6.77 -3.22
CA ASP A 237 -1.44 7.93 -2.37
C ASP A 237 -1.31 9.21 -3.19
N ARG A 238 -2.43 9.87 -3.44
CA ARG A 238 -2.51 11.11 -4.20
C ARG A 238 -1.87 12.32 -3.51
N ILE A 239 -1.80 12.32 -2.18
CA ILE A 239 -1.22 13.43 -1.42
C ILE A 239 0.31 13.38 -1.48
N SER A 240 0.90 12.18 -1.35
CA SER A 240 2.35 12.00 -1.45
C SER A 240 2.85 11.71 -2.87
N ASP A 241 1.93 11.57 -3.85
CA ASP A 241 2.25 11.21 -5.24
C ASP A 241 3.09 9.92 -5.36
N SER A 242 2.78 8.91 -4.54
CA SER A 242 3.57 7.68 -4.45
C SER A 242 2.71 6.42 -4.44
N ILE A 243 3.27 5.32 -4.94
CA ILE A 243 2.72 3.98 -4.76
C ILE A 243 3.11 3.47 -3.37
N LEU A 244 2.13 3.15 -2.54
CA LEU A 244 2.33 2.60 -1.20
C LEU A 244 2.29 1.08 -1.19
N VAL A 245 1.54 0.47 -2.09
CA VAL A 245 1.44 -0.98 -2.26
C VAL A 245 1.63 -1.31 -3.73
N GLU A 246 2.50 -2.26 -4.02
CA GLU A 246 2.67 -2.89 -5.32
C GLU A 246 2.99 -4.37 -5.12
N ASN A 247 1.96 -5.21 -5.07
CA ASN A 247 2.09 -6.63 -4.73
C ASN A 247 1.47 -7.53 -5.78
N GLU A 248 2.08 -8.71 -5.94
CA GLU A 248 1.51 -9.80 -6.70
C GLU A 248 1.05 -10.89 -5.73
N TYR A 249 -0.18 -11.36 -5.94
CA TYR A 249 -0.80 -12.43 -5.15
C TYR A 249 -1.15 -13.58 -6.09
N HIS A 250 -0.80 -14.77 -5.68
CA HIS A 250 -1.00 -15.97 -6.44
C HIS A 250 -1.75 -17.03 -5.63
N GLY A 251 -2.66 -17.73 -6.31
CA GLY A 251 -3.33 -18.91 -5.81
C GLY A 251 -3.61 -19.88 -6.95
N GLU A 252 -3.79 -21.13 -6.63
CA GLU A 252 -4.23 -22.16 -7.56
C GLU A 252 -5.30 -23.02 -6.91
N GLY A 253 -6.29 -23.44 -7.69
CA GLY A 253 -7.39 -24.27 -7.20
C GLY A 253 -7.88 -25.28 -8.25
N ASP A 254 -8.52 -26.34 -7.77
CA ASP A 254 -9.06 -27.38 -8.61
C ASP A 254 -10.20 -26.81 -9.49
N TRP A 255 -10.08 -27.05 -10.80
CA TRP A 255 -11.10 -26.66 -11.76
C TRP A 255 -12.08 -27.81 -11.96
N SER A 256 -13.18 -27.79 -11.21
CA SER A 256 -14.21 -28.85 -11.20
C SER A 256 -15.31 -28.69 -12.24
N PHE A 257 -15.17 -27.70 -13.15
CA PHE A 257 -16.16 -27.42 -14.19
C PHE A 257 -15.78 -28.10 -15.51
N ASP A 258 -16.80 -28.52 -16.27
CA ASP A 258 -16.58 -29.11 -17.60
C ASP A 258 -15.96 -28.07 -18.54
N SER A 259 -15.00 -28.49 -19.35
CA SER A 259 -14.23 -27.61 -20.26
C SER A 259 -15.08 -26.89 -21.30
N PHE A 260 -16.25 -27.43 -21.64
CA PHE A 260 -17.17 -26.87 -22.64
C PHE A 260 -18.42 -26.23 -22.03
N SER A 261 -18.56 -26.26 -20.70
CA SER A 261 -19.70 -25.65 -20.03
C SER A 261 -19.43 -24.15 -19.77
N ARG A 262 -20.49 -23.37 -19.88
CA ARG A 262 -20.47 -21.99 -19.41
C ARG A 262 -20.61 -21.96 -17.89
N VAL A 263 -19.67 -21.35 -17.21
CA VAL A 263 -19.66 -21.20 -15.76
C VAL A 263 -20.42 -19.92 -15.39
N ASP A 264 -21.46 -20.03 -14.57
CA ASP A 264 -22.21 -18.89 -14.06
C ASP A 264 -21.48 -18.28 -12.85
N LEU A 265 -20.77 -17.17 -13.07
CA LEU A 265 -20.02 -16.44 -12.04
C LEU A 265 -20.93 -15.66 -11.06
N ALA A 266 -22.19 -15.45 -11.40
CA ALA A 266 -23.17 -14.87 -10.46
C ALA A 266 -23.67 -15.91 -9.45
N ASN A 267 -23.53 -17.20 -9.77
CA ASN A 267 -24.00 -18.28 -8.91
C ASN A 267 -23.05 -18.56 -7.76
N SER A 268 -23.61 -18.85 -6.59
CA SER A 268 -22.86 -19.24 -5.40
C SER A 268 -22.06 -20.54 -5.55
N LEU A 269 -22.42 -21.42 -6.49
CA LEU A 269 -21.70 -22.68 -6.74
C LEU A 269 -20.26 -22.44 -7.20
N PHE A 270 -20.04 -21.44 -8.08
CA PHE A 270 -18.69 -21.07 -8.49
C PHE A 270 -17.85 -20.66 -7.29
N TRP A 271 -18.35 -19.74 -6.46
CA TRP A 271 -17.61 -19.20 -5.31
C TRP A 271 -17.42 -20.20 -4.16
N ARG A 272 -18.18 -21.30 -4.18
CA ARG A 272 -18.01 -22.42 -3.23
C ARG A 272 -17.10 -23.52 -3.76
N SER A 273 -16.76 -23.51 -5.05
CA SER A 273 -15.77 -24.41 -5.62
C SER A 273 -14.38 -24.14 -5.03
N ASP A 274 -13.45 -25.07 -5.20
CA ASP A 274 -12.08 -24.90 -4.74
C ASP A 274 -11.42 -23.69 -5.40
N TYR A 275 -11.52 -23.55 -6.72
CA TYR A 275 -11.01 -22.37 -7.43
C TYR A 275 -11.68 -21.06 -6.98
N GLY A 276 -12.99 -21.04 -6.76
CA GLY A 276 -13.69 -19.85 -6.27
C GLY A 276 -13.23 -19.41 -4.88
N LYS A 277 -12.96 -20.37 -3.98
CA LYS A 277 -12.36 -20.10 -2.66
C LYS A 277 -10.94 -19.56 -2.78
N THR A 278 -10.12 -20.15 -3.64
CA THR A 278 -8.76 -19.68 -3.91
C THR A 278 -8.76 -18.20 -4.34
N ILE A 279 -9.69 -17.80 -5.22
CA ILE A 279 -9.84 -16.38 -5.58
C ILE A 279 -10.13 -15.52 -4.34
N VAL A 280 -11.12 -15.91 -3.53
CA VAL A 280 -11.50 -15.14 -2.33
C VAL A 280 -10.35 -15.03 -1.35
N ASP A 281 -9.62 -16.11 -1.07
CA ASP A 281 -8.47 -16.13 -0.17
C ASP A 281 -7.33 -15.24 -0.68
N THR A 282 -7.09 -15.24 -1.99
CA THR A 282 -6.10 -14.36 -2.63
C THR A 282 -6.49 -12.89 -2.49
N LEU A 283 -7.77 -12.55 -2.70
CA LEU A 283 -8.29 -11.19 -2.54
C LEU A 283 -8.27 -10.74 -1.07
N PHE A 284 -8.57 -11.64 -0.13
CA PHE A 284 -8.49 -11.37 1.30
C PHE A 284 -7.06 -11.01 1.71
N ASN A 285 -6.05 -11.75 1.23
CA ASN A 285 -4.64 -11.44 1.51
C ASN A 285 -4.25 -10.07 0.98
N ALA A 286 -4.67 -9.71 -0.24
CA ALA A 286 -4.43 -8.40 -0.81
C ALA A 286 -5.12 -7.28 0.00
N ALA A 287 -6.36 -7.48 0.43
CA ALA A 287 -7.09 -6.51 1.26
C ALA A 287 -6.44 -6.34 2.64
N LYS A 288 -5.94 -7.43 3.22
CA LYS A 288 -5.21 -7.42 4.50
C LYS A 288 -3.94 -6.59 4.40
N ASP A 289 -3.12 -6.77 3.37
CA ASP A 289 -1.87 -6.00 3.17
C ASP A 289 -2.14 -4.50 2.98
N ILE A 290 -3.18 -4.14 2.21
CA ILE A 290 -3.64 -2.75 2.10
C ILE A 290 -4.01 -2.18 3.47
N ASN A 291 -4.79 -2.92 4.25
CA ASN A 291 -5.19 -2.50 5.59
C ASN A 291 -4.00 -2.33 6.54
N GLU A 292 -3.03 -3.24 6.50
CA GLU A 292 -1.81 -3.15 7.31
C GLU A 292 -0.99 -1.91 6.94
N THR A 293 -0.80 -1.64 5.65
CA THR A 293 -0.15 -0.42 5.17
C THR A 293 -0.89 0.83 5.68
N LEU A 294 -2.21 0.89 5.48
CA LEU A 294 -3.02 2.03 5.89
C LEU A 294 -3.09 2.21 7.41
N SER A 295 -2.94 1.14 8.18
CA SER A 295 -2.93 1.21 9.64
C SER A 295 -1.77 2.04 10.19
N CYS A 296 -0.68 2.15 9.44
CA CYS A 296 0.53 2.89 9.79
C CYS A 296 0.56 4.31 9.20
N GLU A 297 -0.36 4.62 8.30
CA GLU A 297 -0.48 5.96 7.72
C GLU A 297 -1.25 6.89 8.63
N ALA A 298 -0.71 8.09 8.89
CA ALA A 298 -1.47 9.15 9.53
C ALA A 298 -2.65 9.54 8.65
N THR A 299 -3.83 9.69 9.25
CA THR A 299 -5.01 10.15 8.51
C THR A 299 -4.79 11.58 8.04
N LYS A 300 -4.96 11.78 6.75
CA LYS A 300 -4.89 13.08 6.08
C LYS A 300 -6.27 13.41 5.50
N ALA A 301 -6.69 14.65 5.62
CA ALA A 301 -7.92 15.13 5.02
C ALA A 301 -7.66 16.43 4.26
N THR A 302 -8.40 16.61 3.18
CA THR A 302 -8.25 17.77 2.30
C THR A 302 -9.21 18.88 2.71
N VAL A 303 -8.74 20.12 2.70
CA VAL A 303 -9.57 21.32 2.87
C VAL A 303 -10.39 21.51 1.59
N ILE A 304 -11.70 21.37 1.70
CA ILE A 304 -12.64 21.45 0.55
C ILE A 304 -13.42 22.74 0.51
N ASN A 305 -13.49 23.48 1.62
CA ASN A 305 -14.08 24.80 1.70
C ASN A 305 -13.47 25.57 2.86
N LYS A 306 -13.42 26.90 2.75
CA LYS A 306 -13.04 27.81 3.84
C LYS A 306 -13.87 29.08 3.82
N ASP A 307 -14.15 29.60 5.00
CA ASP A 307 -14.66 30.95 5.22
C ASP A 307 -13.78 31.66 6.26
N ASP A 308 -14.19 32.84 6.71
CA ASP A 308 -13.40 33.68 7.65
C ASP A 308 -13.22 33.04 9.04
N GLN A 309 -14.07 32.08 9.42
CA GLN A 309 -14.08 31.48 10.76
C GLN A 309 -13.84 29.96 10.75
N TYR A 310 -14.20 29.30 9.67
CA TYR A 310 -14.25 27.84 9.61
C TYR A 310 -13.57 27.27 8.36
N ILE A 311 -13.09 26.05 8.53
CA ILE A 311 -12.51 25.23 7.46
C ILE A 311 -13.32 23.94 7.38
N THR A 312 -13.69 23.53 6.18
CA THR A 312 -14.37 22.26 5.95
C THR A 312 -13.39 21.25 5.36
N ILE A 313 -13.34 20.05 5.95
CA ILE A 313 -12.54 18.93 5.47
C ILE A 313 -13.41 17.78 4.98
N ASN A 314 -12.86 16.95 4.11
CA ASN A 314 -13.55 15.85 3.40
C ASN A 314 -13.68 14.54 4.20
N ILE A 315 -13.56 14.56 5.51
CA ILE A 315 -13.82 13.41 6.39
C ILE A 315 -14.83 13.79 7.48
N GLY A 316 -15.65 12.81 7.89
CA GLY A 316 -16.70 13.01 8.88
C GLY A 316 -16.95 11.79 9.76
N THR A 317 -18.17 11.62 10.25
CA THR A 317 -18.51 10.53 11.19
C THR A 317 -18.30 9.14 10.58
N LEU A 318 -18.51 8.97 9.26
CA LEU A 318 -18.25 7.71 8.58
C LEU A 318 -16.76 7.33 8.59
N HIS A 319 -15.87 8.29 8.80
CA HIS A 319 -14.43 8.08 8.91
C HIS A 319 -13.96 8.02 10.38
N GLY A 320 -14.88 8.05 11.34
CA GLY A 320 -14.57 8.03 12.77
C GLY A 320 -14.29 9.39 13.40
N VAL A 321 -14.53 10.51 12.69
CA VAL A 321 -14.36 11.86 13.22
C VAL A 321 -15.47 12.20 14.20
N ASN A 322 -15.10 12.80 15.33
CA ASN A 322 -16.03 13.27 16.34
C ASN A 322 -15.81 14.77 16.63
N LYS A 323 -16.88 15.41 17.12
CA LYS A 323 -16.77 16.79 17.62
C LYS A 323 -15.75 16.85 18.75
N GLY A 324 -14.84 17.82 18.66
CA GLY A 324 -13.75 18.01 19.61
C GLY A 324 -12.43 17.42 19.20
N ASP A 325 -12.40 16.59 18.14
CA ASP A 325 -11.13 16.09 17.57
C ASP A 325 -10.24 17.23 17.11
N VAL A 326 -8.94 16.99 17.16
CA VAL A 326 -7.92 17.98 16.79
C VAL A 326 -7.06 17.43 15.67
N PHE A 327 -6.90 18.25 14.64
CA PHE A 327 -6.03 17.99 13.51
C PHE A 327 -4.95 19.06 13.41
N GLN A 328 -3.79 18.69 12.86
CA GLN A 328 -2.72 19.61 12.53
C GLN A 328 -2.80 20.02 11.08
N TYR A 329 -2.71 21.31 10.80
CA TYR A 329 -2.61 21.82 9.43
C TYR A 329 -1.22 21.54 8.85
N ILE A 330 -1.19 21.16 7.58
CA ILE A 330 0.02 20.98 6.76
C ILE A 330 -0.22 21.64 5.40
N LYS A 331 0.68 22.53 5.00
CA LYS A 331 0.58 23.17 3.68
C LYS A 331 1.00 22.20 2.60
N LEU A 332 0.17 22.08 1.54
CA LEU A 332 0.51 21.34 0.34
C LEU A 332 1.20 22.29 -0.66
N ASN A 333 2.50 22.17 -0.80
CA ASN A 333 3.24 22.91 -1.82
C ASN A 333 3.33 22.12 -3.11
N SER A 334 2.87 22.72 -4.19
CA SER A 334 3.00 22.16 -5.53
C SER A 334 4.11 22.90 -6.28
N ILE A 335 5.15 22.19 -6.66
CA ILE A 335 6.28 22.73 -7.44
C ILE A 335 6.15 22.25 -8.87
N ALA A 336 5.98 23.15 -9.82
CA ALA A 336 5.97 22.80 -11.23
C ALA A 336 7.42 22.73 -11.76
N LEU A 337 7.85 21.56 -12.17
CA LEU A 337 9.14 21.29 -12.79
C LEU A 337 8.93 20.65 -14.15
N ASN A 338 9.32 21.35 -15.24
CA ASN A 338 9.37 20.80 -16.59
C ASN A 338 8.15 19.93 -16.99
N HIS A 339 6.95 20.49 -16.88
CA HIS A 339 5.67 19.81 -17.16
C HIS A 339 5.22 18.74 -16.16
N THR A 340 5.91 18.61 -15.03
CA THR A 340 5.51 17.72 -13.93
C THR A 340 5.22 18.58 -12.71
N VAL A 341 4.09 18.34 -12.04
CA VAL A 341 3.77 18.97 -10.76
C VAL A 341 4.16 17.99 -9.65
N LEU A 342 5.10 18.38 -8.81
CA LEU A 342 5.47 17.64 -7.61
C LEU A 342 4.74 18.26 -6.42
N SER A 343 4.02 17.44 -5.68
CA SER A 343 3.34 17.84 -4.45
C SER A 343 4.19 17.45 -3.24
N THR A 344 4.46 18.39 -2.36
CA THR A 344 5.24 18.17 -1.14
C THR A 344 4.50 18.73 0.05
N LEU A 345 4.37 17.93 1.10
CA LEU A 345 3.82 18.37 2.39
C LEU A 345 4.89 19.16 3.15
N MET A 346 4.61 20.40 3.47
CA MET A 346 5.48 21.23 4.27
C MET A 346 4.81 21.51 5.64
N PRO A 347 5.33 20.91 6.72
CA PRO A 347 4.84 21.27 8.05
C PRO A 347 5.16 22.74 8.32
N PRO A 348 4.21 23.51 8.88
CA PRO A 348 4.47 24.88 9.28
C PRO A 348 5.52 24.93 10.39
N THR A 349 6.26 26.03 10.49
CA THR A 349 7.30 26.24 11.52
C THR A 349 6.72 26.12 12.94
N GLU A 350 5.47 26.53 13.11
CA GLU A 350 4.67 26.29 14.32
C GLU A 350 3.43 25.47 13.96
N PRO A 351 3.11 24.41 14.71
CA PRO A 351 1.97 23.56 14.42
C PRO A 351 0.67 24.38 14.62
N THR A 352 -0.08 24.55 13.54
CA THR A 352 -1.43 25.13 13.60
C THR A 352 -2.43 24.00 13.86
N LEU A 353 -3.05 24.04 15.02
CA LEU A 353 -4.04 23.05 15.42
C LEU A 353 -5.45 23.55 15.09
N LEU A 354 -6.28 22.67 14.59
CA LEU A 354 -7.67 22.91 14.20
C LEU A 354 -8.58 21.94 14.95
N LYS A 355 -9.60 22.45 15.61
CA LYS A 355 -10.56 21.66 16.39
C LYS A 355 -11.86 21.48 15.64
N VAL A 356 -12.36 20.26 15.59
CA VAL A 356 -13.68 19.94 15.02
C VAL A 356 -14.78 20.52 15.89
N VAL A 357 -15.56 21.46 15.33
CA VAL A 357 -16.69 22.11 16.00
C VAL A 357 -18.03 21.51 15.60
N GLN A 358 -18.12 21.01 14.35
CA GLN A 358 -19.29 20.30 13.82
C GLN A 358 -18.85 19.18 12.90
N VAL A 359 -19.61 18.09 12.89
CA VAL A 359 -19.34 16.93 12.03
C VAL A 359 -20.63 16.44 11.38
N SER A 360 -20.52 16.09 10.10
CA SER A 360 -21.54 15.42 9.30
C SER A 360 -21.02 14.05 8.82
N ASN A 361 -21.80 13.31 8.06
CA ASN A 361 -21.41 11.97 7.64
C ASN A 361 -20.04 11.92 6.92
N LYS A 362 -19.82 12.79 5.94
CA LYS A 362 -18.62 12.79 5.09
C LYS A 362 -17.71 14.00 5.28
N ILE A 363 -18.16 15.03 5.99
CA ILE A 363 -17.41 16.29 6.16
C ILE A 363 -17.40 16.73 7.61
N SER A 364 -16.38 17.52 7.97
CA SER A 364 -16.25 18.14 9.29
C SER A 364 -15.90 19.60 9.15
N LEU A 365 -16.44 20.42 10.06
CA LEU A 365 -16.16 21.84 10.19
C LEU A 365 -15.15 22.04 11.32
N LEU A 366 -14.04 22.69 11.03
CA LEU A 366 -12.95 22.94 11.94
C LEU A 366 -12.77 24.43 12.18
N GLN A 367 -12.31 24.76 13.39
CA GLN A 367 -11.97 26.13 13.79
C GLN A 367 -10.59 26.15 14.44
N ALA A 368 -9.81 27.20 14.19
CA ALA A 368 -8.59 27.43 14.94
C ALA A 368 -8.95 27.75 16.41
N PRO A 369 -8.18 27.23 17.40
CA PRO A 369 -8.40 27.59 18.80
C PRO A 369 -8.27 29.11 19.01
N LEU A 370 -9.24 29.71 19.70
CA LEU A 370 -9.28 31.13 19.98
C LEU A 370 -8.08 31.65 20.80
N ASP A 371 -7.40 30.72 21.51
CA ASP A 371 -6.25 31.05 22.38
C ASP A 371 -4.93 31.16 21.60
N ALA A 372 -4.90 30.86 20.31
CA ALA A 372 -3.66 30.79 19.52
C ALA A 372 -3.20 32.16 18.97
N ASP A 373 -4.09 33.12 18.78
CA ASP A 373 -3.77 34.51 18.43
C ASP A 373 -5.04 35.37 18.47
N PRO A 374 -5.08 36.46 19.30
CA PRO A 374 -6.20 37.43 19.34
C PRO A 374 -6.43 38.14 17.99
N ASN A 375 -5.47 38.11 17.08
CA ASN A 375 -5.54 38.77 15.79
C ASN A 375 -6.02 37.86 14.64
N GLY A 376 -6.41 36.63 14.91
CA GLY A 376 -7.08 35.72 13.93
C GLY A 376 -6.26 35.39 12.67
N MET A 377 -4.97 35.58 12.71
CA MET A 377 -4.13 35.71 11.51
C MET A 377 -3.81 34.42 10.79
N LYS A 378 -3.97 33.22 11.41
CA LYS A 378 -3.47 31.99 10.81
C LYS A 378 -4.43 31.29 9.83
N GLN A 379 -5.72 31.61 9.86
CA GLN A 379 -6.69 31.09 8.89
C GLN A 379 -6.49 31.62 7.46
N HIS A 380 -5.96 32.84 7.30
CA HIS A 380 -5.67 33.38 5.97
C HIS A 380 -4.55 32.67 5.21
N GLN A 381 -3.78 31.84 5.89
CA GLN A 381 -2.68 31.05 5.27
C GLN A 381 -3.11 29.66 4.79
N ILE A 382 -4.33 29.22 5.12
CA ILE A 382 -4.86 27.93 4.71
C ILE A 382 -5.57 28.10 3.38
N ASP A 383 -5.16 27.32 2.39
CA ASP A 383 -5.73 27.34 1.05
C ASP A 383 -6.65 26.13 0.79
N LEU A 384 -7.50 26.25 -0.22
CA LEU A 384 -8.25 25.10 -0.73
C LEU A 384 -7.27 24.03 -1.20
N TYR A 385 -7.60 22.78 -0.91
CA TYR A 385 -6.79 21.59 -1.18
C TYR A 385 -5.55 21.42 -0.29
N ASP A 386 -5.30 22.31 0.65
CA ASP A 386 -4.34 22.04 1.73
C ASP A 386 -4.80 20.83 2.58
N VAL A 387 -3.90 20.30 3.37
CA VAL A 387 -4.08 19.06 4.10
C VAL A 387 -4.13 19.32 5.62
N VAL A 388 -5.01 18.61 6.29
CA VAL A 388 -4.93 18.44 7.75
C VAL A 388 -4.62 16.99 8.08
N THR A 389 -3.84 16.74 9.12
CA THR A 389 -3.45 15.40 9.55
C THR A 389 -3.68 15.17 11.02
N THR A 390 -3.77 13.92 11.41
CA THR A 390 -3.80 13.54 12.82
C THR A 390 -2.48 13.87 13.50
N LEU A 391 -2.55 14.20 14.78
CA LEU A 391 -1.36 14.41 15.59
C LEU A 391 -0.66 13.07 15.82
N PRO A 392 0.68 13.02 15.77
CA PRO A 392 1.40 11.83 16.20
C PRO A 392 1.04 11.53 17.65
N GLN A 393 0.50 10.35 17.91
CA GLN A 393 0.26 9.91 19.28
C GLN A 393 1.62 9.67 19.95
N LYS A 394 1.84 10.33 21.10
CA LYS A 394 3.07 10.17 21.90
C LYS A 394 3.12 8.83 22.62
#